data_bd917056a1c760343da4a8ce1ea71e2f
#
_entry.id   bd917056a1c760343da4a8ce1ea71e2f
#
_cell.length_a   1.000
_cell.length_b   1.000
_cell.length_c   1.000
_cell.angle_alpha   90.00
_cell.angle_beta   90.00
_cell.angle_gamma   90.00
#
_symmetry.space_group_name_H-M   'P 1'
#
loop_
_entity.id
_entity.type
_entity.pdbx_description
1 polymer ?
#
loop_
_entity_poly.entity_id
_entity_poly.type
_entity_poly.pdbx_seq_one_letter_code
_entity_poly.pdbx_strand_id
1 'polypeptide(L)'
;MSERPLSVAIPEEYGGRGSKVKECLGLLAAASYESLPLSLTFGINIALFLEPVSKYASDVVKKGIFDRFLENQNMGGLMITEPEYGSDALNMKTLYKEVEDGYRIKGTKHWQGLTGMADYWLIASRKENEQGELGRDIDFFICDVTKRGQEVVVEELYDNLGLYMIPYGLNKLDLEIPADYKLQPETTGIKMMLDILHRSRMQFPGMGMGFIKRMLDEAMDHCKNRIVGAGNLLSIDQVQFQVSRIQSAYTICSAMCARSSKISGIAFNLATEGLEANAMKAVVTDLMQESAQLLVQLSGAKGYRISNIGGRGIVDSRPFQIFEGSNEMLYTQIADIITRLMKKQKQLHLFDFLKDFPLMAEAAHYFKKDLNFIINTTLSQRKMVDLGKIFGRIICVGYVLDLQDKGFRKDLVESCITTVRQEVSALFTSFRFDNTVAVVDGYQENSSWLAFS
;
A
#
# COMPACT_ATOMS: atom_id res chain seq x y z
N MET A 1 -19.63 8.07 -20.55
CA MET A 1 -19.52 6.66 -20.15
C MET A 1 -20.76 6.27 -19.37
N SER A 2 -21.51 5.30 -19.86
CA SER A 2 -22.63 4.71 -19.11
C SER A 2 -22.15 3.86 -17.93
N GLU A 3 -20.87 3.50 -17.91
CA GLU A 3 -20.22 2.68 -16.89
C GLU A 3 -19.93 3.55 -15.67
N ARG A 4 -20.39 3.11 -14.52
CA ARG A 4 -20.18 3.77 -13.21
C ARG A 4 -19.17 2.97 -12.40
N PRO A 5 -17.86 3.06 -12.67
CA PRO A 5 -16.85 2.17 -12.09
C PRO A 5 -16.81 2.24 -10.55
N LEU A 6 -16.99 3.42 -9.96
CA LEU A 6 -16.98 3.61 -8.51
C LEU A 6 -18.22 3.05 -7.80
N SER A 7 -19.27 2.68 -8.54
CA SER A 7 -20.45 2.02 -7.96
C SER A 7 -20.13 0.70 -7.23
N VAL A 8 -18.99 0.07 -7.53
CA VAL A 8 -18.52 -1.15 -6.84
C VAL A 8 -18.31 -0.94 -5.34
N ALA A 9 -17.99 0.29 -4.91
CA ALA A 9 -17.72 0.64 -3.51
C ALA A 9 -18.93 1.29 -2.81
N ILE A 10 -20.08 1.40 -3.48
CA ILE A 10 -21.32 1.96 -2.92
C ILE A 10 -22.25 0.80 -2.54
N PRO A 11 -22.86 0.82 -1.33
CA PRO A 11 -23.81 -0.21 -0.90
C PRO A 11 -25.03 -0.31 -1.81
N GLU A 12 -25.63 -1.51 -1.90
CA GLU A 12 -26.79 -1.79 -2.78
C GLU A 12 -28.01 -0.93 -2.41
N GLU A 13 -28.24 -0.65 -1.12
CA GLU A 13 -29.31 0.21 -0.62
C GLU A 13 -29.25 1.67 -1.12
N TYR A 14 -28.06 2.12 -1.57
CA TYR A 14 -27.84 3.43 -2.18
C TYR A 14 -27.68 3.36 -3.70
N GLY A 15 -28.02 2.24 -4.33
CA GLY A 15 -27.96 2.06 -5.79
C GLY A 15 -26.59 1.64 -6.35
N GLY A 16 -25.66 1.26 -5.48
CA GLY A 16 -24.36 0.73 -5.86
C GLY A 16 -24.36 -0.78 -6.07
N ARG A 17 -23.14 -1.37 -6.13
CA ARG A 17 -22.93 -2.82 -6.35
C ARG A 17 -22.60 -3.58 -5.06
N GLY A 18 -22.65 -2.94 -3.90
CA GLY A 18 -22.61 -3.57 -2.59
C GLY A 18 -21.26 -3.63 -1.91
N SER A 19 -20.26 -2.85 -2.33
CA SER A 19 -18.93 -2.78 -1.70
C SER A 19 -18.27 -4.16 -1.49
N LYS A 20 -18.42 -5.04 -2.47
CA LYS A 20 -17.84 -6.40 -2.43
C LYS A 20 -16.35 -6.31 -2.74
N VAL A 21 -15.49 -6.65 -1.78
CA VAL A 21 -14.03 -6.55 -1.90
C VAL A 21 -13.51 -7.22 -3.17
N LYS A 22 -14.02 -8.40 -3.52
CA LYS A 22 -13.63 -9.11 -4.75
C LYS A 22 -13.87 -8.26 -6.02
N GLU A 23 -14.97 -7.51 -6.07
CA GLU A 23 -15.28 -6.64 -7.22
C GLU A 23 -14.40 -5.40 -7.22
N CYS A 24 -14.14 -4.79 -6.04
CA CYS A 24 -13.23 -3.68 -5.92
C CYS A 24 -11.81 -4.08 -6.38
N LEU A 25 -11.28 -5.21 -5.90
CA LEU A 25 -9.98 -5.74 -6.33
C LEU A 25 -9.95 -6.05 -7.83
N GLY A 26 -11.04 -6.58 -8.38
CA GLY A 26 -11.18 -6.87 -9.82
C GLY A 26 -11.13 -5.59 -10.66
N LEU A 27 -11.82 -4.53 -10.24
CA LEU A 27 -11.77 -3.22 -10.89
C LEU A 27 -10.35 -2.64 -10.85
N LEU A 28 -9.71 -2.67 -9.67
CA LEU A 28 -8.35 -2.17 -9.50
C LEU A 28 -7.36 -2.95 -10.37
N ALA A 29 -7.51 -4.28 -10.47
CA ALA A 29 -6.66 -5.11 -11.31
C ALA A 29 -6.87 -4.82 -12.80
N ALA A 30 -8.10 -4.70 -13.26
CA ALA A 30 -8.40 -4.36 -14.65
C ALA A 30 -7.83 -2.97 -15.03
N ALA A 31 -8.02 -1.98 -14.16
CA ALA A 31 -7.51 -0.63 -14.37
C ALA A 31 -5.97 -0.59 -14.38
N SER A 32 -5.29 -1.27 -13.43
CA SER A 32 -3.82 -1.24 -13.33
C SER A 32 -3.11 -2.02 -14.43
N TYR A 33 -3.78 -2.96 -15.07
CA TYR A 33 -3.25 -3.63 -16.26
C TYR A 33 -3.02 -2.63 -17.40
N GLU A 34 -3.90 -1.66 -17.56
CA GLU A 34 -3.79 -0.62 -18.59
C GLU A 34 -3.05 0.63 -18.09
N SER A 35 -3.35 1.07 -16.86
CA SER A 35 -2.82 2.29 -16.28
C SER A 35 -2.79 2.24 -14.77
N LEU A 36 -1.59 2.19 -14.17
CA LEU A 36 -1.43 2.23 -12.72
C LEU A 36 -1.98 3.52 -12.09
N PRO A 37 -1.76 4.73 -12.68
CA PRO A 37 -2.40 5.95 -12.20
C PRO A 37 -3.94 5.89 -12.18
N LEU A 38 -4.57 5.31 -13.20
CA LEU A 38 -6.03 5.13 -13.21
C LEU A 38 -6.49 4.22 -12.08
N SER A 39 -5.79 3.11 -11.87
CA SER A 39 -6.10 2.19 -10.76
C SER A 39 -5.96 2.88 -9.40
N LEU A 40 -4.90 3.68 -9.21
CA LEU A 40 -4.72 4.44 -7.97
C LEU A 40 -5.82 5.49 -7.78
N THR A 41 -6.26 6.16 -8.85
CA THR A 41 -7.42 7.08 -8.81
C THR A 41 -8.65 6.35 -8.28
N PHE A 42 -8.95 5.14 -8.78
CA PHE A 42 -10.05 4.34 -8.25
C PHE A 42 -9.78 3.90 -6.80
N GLY A 43 -8.56 3.47 -6.48
CA GLY A 43 -8.19 3.05 -5.11
C GLY A 43 -8.38 4.16 -4.07
N ILE A 44 -7.98 5.40 -4.40
CA ILE A 44 -8.20 6.58 -3.55
C ILE A 44 -9.70 6.77 -3.28
N ASN A 45 -10.51 6.76 -4.34
CA ASN A 45 -11.95 6.94 -4.22
C ASN A 45 -12.62 5.81 -3.41
N ILE A 46 -12.24 4.57 -3.68
CA ILE A 46 -12.83 3.38 -3.03
C ILE A 46 -12.42 3.32 -1.56
N ALA A 47 -11.13 3.08 -1.30
CA ALA A 47 -10.65 2.74 0.03
C ALA A 47 -10.50 3.93 0.98
N LEU A 48 -10.19 5.12 0.44
CA LEU A 48 -9.88 6.29 1.26
C LEU A 48 -11.05 7.29 1.36
N PHE A 49 -12.14 7.07 0.60
CA PHE A 49 -13.32 7.93 0.69
C PHE A 49 -14.64 7.15 0.77
N LEU A 50 -15.03 6.38 -0.25
CA LEU A 50 -16.36 5.76 -0.32
C LEU A 50 -16.61 4.72 0.78
N GLU A 51 -15.64 3.82 1.04
CA GLU A 51 -15.76 2.84 2.11
C GLU A 51 -15.78 3.48 3.51
N PRO A 52 -14.91 4.45 3.86
CA PRO A 52 -15.04 5.21 5.10
C PRO A 52 -16.38 5.93 5.26
N VAL A 53 -16.88 6.59 4.21
CA VAL A 53 -18.22 7.23 4.22
C VAL A 53 -19.30 6.17 4.44
N SER A 54 -19.24 5.05 3.71
CA SER A 54 -20.18 3.94 3.85
C SER A 54 -20.26 3.41 5.29
N LYS A 55 -19.10 3.33 5.95
CA LYS A 55 -19.00 2.75 7.30
C LYS A 55 -19.32 3.74 8.41
N TYR A 56 -18.87 5.00 8.30
CA TYR A 56 -18.80 5.93 9.43
C TYR A 56 -19.65 7.20 9.30
N ALA A 57 -20.22 7.49 8.12
CA ALA A 57 -21.11 8.65 7.96
C ALA A 57 -22.55 8.33 8.38
N SER A 58 -23.35 9.37 8.65
CA SER A 58 -24.79 9.24 8.87
C SER A 58 -25.53 8.89 7.58
N ASP A 59 -26.69 8.24 7.66
CA ASP A 59 -27.42 7.79 6.47
C ASP A 59 -27.89 8.96 5.58
N VAL A 60 -28.19 10.10 6.19
CA VAL A 60 -28.57 11.32 5.45
C VAL A 60 -27.40 11.80 4.58
N VAL A 61 -26.20 11.82 5.15
CA VAL A 61 -24.98 12.25 4.45
C VAL A 61 -24.59 11.24 3.37
N LYS A 62 -24.65 9.93 3.69
CA LYS A 62 -24.36 8.83 2.73
C LYS A 62 -25.18 8.98 1.46
N LYS A 63 -26.53 9.14 1.61
CA LYS A 63 -27.42 9.22 0.45
C LYS A 63 -27.03 10.35 -0.48
N GLY A 64 -26.85 11.55 0.04
CA GLY A 64 -26.48 12.72 -0.79
C GLY A 64 -25.17 12.58 -1.52
N ILE A 65 -24.14 11.99 -0.87
CA ILE A 65 -22.84 11.75 -1.47
C ILE A 65 -22.92 10.66 -2.54
N PHE A 66 -23.52 9.50 -2.23
CA PHE A 66 -23.57 8.37 -3.16
C PHE A 66 -24.40 8.68 -4.41
N ASP A 67 -25.50 9.42 -4.28
CA ASP A 67 -26.27 9.88 -5.42
C ASP A 67 -25.39 10.71 -6.38
N ARG A 68 -24.59 11.64 -5.86
CA ARG A 68 -23.68 12.47 -6.67
C ARG A 68 -22.56 11.67 -7.31
N PHE A 69 -22.02 10.66 -6.63
CA PHE A 69 -21.02 9.75 -7.24
C PHE A 69 -21.62 8.92 -8.37
N LEU A 70 -22.86 8.48 -8.24
CA LEU A 70 -23.55 7.69 -9.24
C LEU A 70 -24.04 8.53 -10.44
N GLU A 71 -24.48 9.76 -10.21
CA GLU A 71 -25.07 10.61 -11.24
C GLU A 71 -24.05 11.51 -11.92
N ASN A 72 -23.13 12.12 -11.15
CA ASN A 72 -22.23 13.17 -11.64
C ASN A 72 -20.78 12.69 -11.77
N GLN A 73 -20.47 11.43 -11.43
CA GLN A 73 -19.11 10.88 -11.45
C GLN A 73 -18.12 11.69 -10.57
N ASN A 74 -18.61 12.18 -9.42
CA ASN A 74 -17.78 12.90 -8.47
C ASN A 74 -16.61 12.04 -7.95
N MET A 75 -15.56 12.72 -7.47
CA MET A 75 -14.39 12.10 -6.88
C MET A 75 -14.20 12.52 -5.43
N GLY A 76 -13.66 11.61 -4.62
CA GLY A 76 -13.31 11.87 -3.24
C GLY A 76 -11.90 11.42 -2.89
N GLY A 77 -11.30 12.06 -1.92
CA GLY A 77 -9.95 11.77 -1.45
C GLY A 77 -9.79 11.91 0.06
N LEU A 78 -8.58 11.66 0.54
CA LEU A 78 -8.24 11.70 1.97
C LEU A 78 -7.08 12.68 2.22
N MET A 79 -7.21 13.53 3.24
CA MET A 79 -6.20 14.48 3.70
C MET A 79 -5.73 14.14 5.11
N ILE A 80 -4.56 13.51 5.24
CA ILE A 80 -3.90 13.25 6.54
C ILE A 80 -2.58 14.03 6.63
N THR A 81 -1.68 13.83 5.66
CA THR A 81 -0.29 14.26 5.69
C THR A 81 -0.14 15.80 5.71
N GLU A 82 0.80 16.29 6.51
CA GLU A 82 1.18 17.70 6.63
C GLU A 82 2.67 17.89 6.33
N PRO A 83 3.16 19.11 5.98
CA PRO A 83 4.54 19.35 5.58
C PRO A 83 5.59 18.76 6.53
N GLU A 84 5.36 18.79 7.84
CA GLU A 84 6.30 18.29 8.85
C GLU A 84 5.87 16.96 9.50
N TYR A 85 4.68 16.46 9.16
CA TYR A 85 4.05 15.29 9.81
C TYR A 85 3.60 14.24 8.79
N GLY A 86 4.56 13.62 8.09
CA GLY A 86 4.33 12.50 7.18
C GLY A 86 4.15 11.19 7.93
N SER A 87 5.24 10.55 8.32
CA SER A 87 5.21 9.29 9.10
C SER A 87 4.71 9.48 10.54
N ASP A 88 4.85 10.68 11.09
CA ASP A 88 4.38 11.07 12.43
C ASP A 88 3.00 11.74 12.39
N ALA A 89 2.06 11.11 11.69
CA ALA A 89 0.72 11.64 11.46
C ALA A 89 -0.08 11.91 12.76
N LEU A 90 0.23 11.23 13.86
CA LEU A 90 -0.44 11.46 15.16
C LEU A 90 -0.13 12.85 15.75
N ASN A 91 0.94 13.49 15.32
CA ASN A 91 1.35 14.83 15.76
C ASN A 91 0.90 15.96 14.81
N MET A 92 0.02 15.66 13.85
CA MET A 92 -0.52 16.67 12.92
C MET A 92 -1.02 17.92 13.64
N LYS A 93 -0.98 19.06 12.95
CA LYS A 93 -1.34 20.39 13.48
C LYS A 93 -2.66 20.92 12.94
N THR A 94 -3.21 20.34 11.88
CA THR A 94 -4.57 20.70 11.43
C THR A 94 -5.54 20.52 12.60
N LEU A 95 -6.23 21.58 12.93
CA LEU A 95 -7.13 21.65 14.07
C LEU A 95 -8.57 21.86 13.67
N TYR A 96 -9.48 21.53 14.56
CA TYR A 96 -10.86 21.94 14.47
C TYR A 96 -11.40 22.49 15.80
N LYS A 97 -12.36 23.40 15.71
CA LYS A 97 -13.17 23.91 16.83
C LYS A 97 -14.64 23.71 16.55
N GLU A 98 -15.43 23.47 17.58
CA GLU A 98 -16.87 23.51 17.50
C GLU A 98 -17.35 24.96 17.34
N VAL A 99 -18.30 25.19 16.45
CA VAL A 99 -18.98 26.48 16.21
C VAL A 99 -20.50 26.23 16.24
N GLU A 100 -21.32 27.28 16.20
CA GLU A 100 -22.78 27.21 16.39
C GLU A 100 -23.46 26.14 15.50
N ASP A 101 -23.07 26.07 14.20
CA ASP A 101 -23.70 25.18 13.22
C ASP A 101 -22.80 24.03 12.77
N GLY A 102 -21.71 23.72 13.49
CA GLY A 102 -20.80 22.65 13.10
C GLY A 102 -19.37 22.81 13.58
N TYR A 103 -18.43 22.81 12.64
CA TYR A 103 -16.99 22.80 12.94
C TYR A 103 -16.25 23.78 12.02
N ARG A 104 -15.27 24.48 12.57
CA ARG A 104 -14.29 25.24 11.78
C ARG A 104 -12.97 24.50 11.80
N ILE A 105 -12.45 24.16 10.61
CA ILE A 105 -11.19 23.42 10.43
C ILE A 105 -10.14 24.36 9.84
N LYS A 106 -8.94 24.38 10.44
CA LYS A 106 -7.79 25.16 9.95
C LYS A 106 -6.52 24.33 9.90
N GLY A 107 -5.75 24.49 8.84
CA GLY A 107 -4.47 23.81 8.70
C GLY A 107 -3.93 23.81 7.29
N THR A 108 -2.89 23.00 7.10
CA THR A 108 -2.24 22.80 5.81
C THR A 108 -2.03 21.32 5.59
N LYS A 109 -2.43 20.83 4.43
CA LYS A 109 -2.27 19.43 4.03
C LYS A 109 -1.47 19.36 2.74
N HIS A 110 -0.65 18.32 2.56
CA HIS A 110 0.09 18.13 1.31
C HIS A 110 0.24 16.65 0.91
N TRP A 111 0.68 16.43 -0.32
CA TRP A 111 0.81 15.11 -0.93
C TRP A 111 -0.51 14.33 -1.02
N GLN A 112 -1.65 15.00 -1.06
CA GLN A 112 -2.92 14.34 -1.35
C GLN A 112 -3.07 14.10 -2.84
N GLY A 113 -3.25 12.84 -3.22
CA GLY A 113 -3.65 12.51 -4.59
C GLY A 113 -5.04 13.08 -4.89
N LEU A 114 -5.23 13.56 -6.12
CA LEU A 114 -6.42 14.28 -6.60
C LEU A 114 -6.54 15.72 -6.12
N THR A 115 -5.46 16.36 -5.64
CA THR A 115 -5.43 17.80 -5.32
C THR A 115 -5.96 18.63 -6.49
N GLY A 116 -6.99 19.47 -6.23
CA GLY A 116 -7.65 20.29 -7.25
C GLY A 116 -8.60 19.52 -8.20
N MET A 117 -8.74 18.20 -8.06
CA MET A 117 -9.66 17.39 -8.86
C MET A 117 -10.81 16.78 -8.04
N ALA A 118 -10.58 16.47 -6.75
CA ALA A 118 -11.61 15.85 -5.92
C ALA A 118 -12.71 16.84 -5.56
N ASP A 119 -13.96 16.39 -5.66
CA ASP A 119 -15.15 17.13 -5.23
C ASP A 119 -15.39 17.00 -3.73
N TYR A 120 -14.88 15.93 -3.14
CA TYR A 120 -14.99 15.63 -1.72
C TYR A 120 -13.65 15.30 -1.10
N TRP A 121 -13.48 15.73 0.15
CA TRP A 121 -12.31 15.35 0.95
C TRP A 121 -12.73 14.80 2.30
N LEU A 122 -12.04 13.77 2.72
CA LEU A 122 -12.06 13.30 4.09
C LEU A 122 -10.85 13.89 4.81
N ILE A 123 -11.08 14.81 5.75
CA ILE A 123 -10.01 15.62 6.37
C ILE A 123 -9.78 15.15 7.80
N ALA A 124 -8.55 14.73 8.09
CA ALA A 124 -8.10 14.40 9.44
C ALA A 124 -7.68 15.67 10.20
N SER A 125 -8.18 15.86 11.42
CA SER A 125 -7.84 17.01 12.27
C SER A 125 -7.98 16.69 13.76
N ARG A 126 -7.35 17.51 14.61
CA ARG A 126 -7.34 17.37 16.07
C ARG A 126 -8.20 18.46 16.72
N LYS A 127 -8.93 18.11 17.76
CA LYS A 127 -9.73 19.08 18.51
C LYS A 127 -8.82 20.06 19.24
N GLU A 128 -9.06 21.37 19.06
CA GLU A 128 -8.45 22.42 19.87
C GLU A 128 -9.35 22.73 21.07
N ASN A 129 -8.81 22.74 22.27
CA ASN A 129 -9.52 23.11 23.49
C ASN A 129 -9.58 24.64 23.66
N GLU A 130 -10.27 25.12 24.71
CA GLU A 130 -10.39 26.55 25.01
C GLU A 130 -9.04 27.24 25.32
N GLN A 131 -8.05 26.47 25.75
CA GLN A 131 -6.70 26.96 26.04
C GLN A 131 -5.79 26.99 24.80
N GLY A 132 -6.27 26.57 23.62
CA GLY A 132 -5.50 26.50 22.38
C GLY A 132 -4.64 25.24 22.25
N GLU A 133 -4.82 24.24 23.10
CA GLU A 133 -4.07 22.98 23.06
C GLU A 133 -4.79 21.94 22.20
N LEU A 134 -4.00 21.13 21.46
CA LEU A 134 -4.55 20.06 20.63
C LEU A 134 -4.78 18.77 21.40
N GLY A 135 -5.96 18.20 21.29
CA GLY A 135 -6.31 16.87 21.80
C GLY A 135 -5.41 15.78 21.21
N ARG A 136 -5.42 14.60 21.81
CA ARG A 136 -4.61 13.45 21.34
C ARG A 136 -5.29 12.63 20.26
N ASP A 137 -6.61 12.65 20.19
CA ASP A 137 -7.38 11.88 19.20
C ASP A 137 -7.49 12.65 17.88
N ILE A 138 -7.83 11.95 16.82
CA ILE A 138 -7.95 12.46 15.46
C ILE A 138 -9.38 12.23 15.00
N ASP A 139 -10.07 13.28 14.58
CA ASP A 139 -11.40 13.19 13.99
C ASP A 139 -11.34 13.39 12.48
N PHE A 140 -12.35 12.86 11.77
CA PHE A 140 -12.45 12.96 10.32
C PHE A 140 -13.73 13.69 9.92
N PHE A 141 -13.58 14.61 8.98
CA PHE A 141 -14.65 15.45 8.48
C PHE A 141 -14.76 15.34 6.97
N ILE A 142 -15.99 15.22 6.49
CA ILE A 142 -16.28 15.29 5.06
C ILE A 142 -16.32 16.78 4.68
N CYS A 143 -15.57 17.15 3.64
CA CYS A 143 -15.60 18.45 3.00
C CYS A 143 -16.19 18.29 1.60
N ASP A 144 -17.18 19.08 1.25
CA ASP A 144 -17.76 19.20 -0.09
C ASP A 144 -17.28 20.51 -0.70
N VAL A 145 -16.27 20.46 -1.58
CA VAL A 145 -15.64 21.67 -2.14
C VAL A 145 -16.59 22.54 -2.97
N THR A 146 -17.76 22.04 -3.32
CA THR A 146 -18.78 22.79 -4.06
C THR A 146 -19.65 23.65 -3.15
N LYS A 147 -19.50 23.52 -1.83
CA LYS A 147 -20.25 24.29 -0.84
C LYS A 147 -19.47 25.50 -0.38
N ARG A 148 -20.17 26.62 -0.20
CA ARG A 148 -19.60 27.84 0.34
C ARG A 148 -19.02 27.60 1.74
N GLY A 149 -17.82 28.10 1.97
CA GLY A 149 -17.07 27.93 3.22
C GLY A 149 -16.30 26.60 3.33
N GLN A 150 -16.33 25.78 2.27
CA GLN A 150 -15.62 24.50 2.19
C GLN A 150 -14.62 24.44 1.03
N GLU A 151 -14.18 25.59 0.54
CA GLU A 151 -13.23 25.71 -0.56
C GLU A 151 -11.83 25.35 -0.09
N VAL A 152 -11.24 24.28 -0.65
CA VAL A 152 -9.84 23.92 -0.44
C VAL A 152 -8.97 24.75 -1.36
N VAL A 153 -8.07 25.55 -0.79
CA VAL A 153 -7.15 26.40 -1.57
C VAL A 153 -5.91 25.60 -1.93
N VAL A 154 -5.72 25.33 -3.21
CA VAL A 154 -4.48 24.73 -3.73
C VAL A 154 -3.42 25.82 -3.86
N GLU A 155 -2.39 25.79 -2.99
CA GLU A 155 -1.29 26.77 -3.03
C GLU A 155 -0.21 26.38 -4.04
N GLU A 156 0.02 25.08 -4.22
CA GLU A 156 1.05 24.55 -5.13
C GLU A 156 0.62 23.19 -5.68
N LEU A 157 0.87 22.96 -6.95
CA LEU A 157 0.83 21.61 -7.56
C LEU A 157 2.25 21.12 -7.77
N TYR A 158 2.52 19.89 -7.37
CA TYR A 158 3.85 19.29 -7.44
C TYR A 158 4.16 18.69 -8.80
N ASP A 159 5.38 18.86 -9.28
CA ASP A 159 5.90 18.24 -10.49
C ASP A 159 6.44 16.84 -10.15
N ASN A 160 5.60 15.83 -10.29
CA ASN A 160 5.88 14.47 -9.83
C ASN A 160 6.73 13.69 -10.84
N LEU A 161 7.58 12.79 -10.34
CA LEU A 161 8.38 11.86 -11.17
C LEU A 161 7.51 10.93 -12.05
N GLY A 162 6.36 10.52 -11.56
CA GLY A 162 5.40 9.63 -12.23
C GLY A 162 3.98 9.89 -11.76
N LEU A 163 3.03 9.02 -12.09
CA LEU A 163 1.61 9.17 -11.77
C LEU A 163 0.99 10.47 -12.32
N TYR A 164 1.37 10.88 -13.52
CA TYR A 164 1.03 12.19 -14.09
C TYR A 164 -0.48 12.51 -14.18
N MET A 165 -1.35 11.48 -14.13
CA MET A 165 -2.80 11.69 -14.11
C MET A 165 -3.36 12.06 -12.74
N ILE A 166 -2.53 11.98 -11.70
CA ILE A 166 -2.94 12.25 -10.32
C ILE A 166 -2.17 13.47 -9.82
N PRO A 167 -2.80 14.65 -9.76
CA PRO A 167 -2.14 15.81 -9.20
C PRO A 167 -1.97 15.64 -7.69
N TYR A 168 -0.80 16.01 -7.21
CA TYR A 168 -0.44 16.16 -5.80
C TYR A 168 -0.07 17.61 -5.53
N GLY A 169 -0.31 18.10 -4.34
CA GLY A 169 -0.02 19.50 -4.06
C GLY A 169 -0.06 19.87 -2.58
N LEU A 170 0.10 21.16 -2.33
CA LEU A 170 -0.04 21.82 -1.04
C LEU A 170 -1.42 22.47 -0.96
N ASN A 171 -2.19 22.12 0.07
CA ASN A 171 -3.56 22.53 0.25
C ASN A 171 -3.72 23.31 1.57
N LYS A 172 -4.31 24.48 1.51
CA LYS A 172 -4.62 25.29 2.67
C LYS A 172 -6.09 25.20 3.03
N LEU A 173 -6.38 25.04 4.30
CA LEU A 173 -7.69 24.81 4.85
C LEU A 173 -8.09 25.93 5.82
N ASP A 174 -9.24 26.56 5.59
CA ASP A 174 -10.03 27.36 6.55
C ASP A 174 -11.50 27.12 6.20
N LEU A 175 -12.07 26.05 6.79
CA LEU A 175 -13.32 25.45 6.33
C LEU A 175 -14.38 25.50 7.43
N GLU A 176 -15.63 25.69 7.01
CA GLU A 176 -16.82 25.59 7.85
C GLU A 176 -17.60 24.32 7.46
N ILE A 177 -17.56 23.29 8.32
CA ILE A 177 -18.13 21.98 8.07
C ILE A 177 -19.38 21.78 8.92
N PRO A 178 -20.51 21.39 8.32
CA PRO A 178 -21.74 21.07 9.07
C PRO A 178 -21.54 19.95 10.09
N ALA A 179 -22.31 19.97 11.18
CA ALA A 179 -22.15 19.03 12.29
C ALA A 179 -22.31 17.55 11.87
N ASP A 180 -23.21 17.25 10.96
CA ASP A 180 -23.50 15.90 10.45
C ASP A 180 -22.43 15.35 9.49
N TYR A 181 -21.49 16.19 9.03
CA TYR A 181 -20.36 15.80 8.18
C TYR A 181 -19.14 15.29 8.97
N LYS A 182 -19.20 15.26 10.30
CA LYS A 182 -18.20 14.57 11.13
C LYS A 182 -18.46 13.07 11.12
N LEU A 183 -17.45 12.27 10.77
CA LEU A 183 -17.54 10.81 10.83
C LEU A 183 -17.60 10.33 12.29
N GLN A 184 -18.37 9.28 12.53
CA GLN A 184 -18.58 8.71 13.87
C GLN A 184 -17.73 7.45 14.04
N PRO A 185 -16.62 7.49 14.83
CA PRO A 185 -15.80 6.32 15.07
C PRO A 185 -16.55 5.30 15.95
N GLU A 186 -16.34 4.00 15.72
CA GLU A 186 -16.87 2.95 16.59
C GLU A 186 -16.29 3.03 18.03
N THR A 187 -15.05 3.53 18.16
CA THR A 187 -14.37 3.69 19.46
C THR A 187 -13.62 5.02 19.55
N THR A 188 -12.48 5.18 18.86
CA THR A 188 -11.66 6.41 18.81
C THR A 188 -11.34 6.76 17.37
N GLY A 189 -11.09 8.05 17.11
CA GLY A 189 -10.72 8.50 15.78
C GLY A 189 -9.38 7.92 15.29
N ILE A 190 -8.40 7.69 16.20
CA ILE A 190 -7.15 6.98 15.85
C ILE A 190 -7.43 5.56 15.38
N LYS A 191 -8.34 4.82 16.01
CA LYS A 191 -8.71 3.48 15.55
C LYS A 191 -9.46 3.52 14.22
N MET A 192 -10.30 4.52 13.99
CA MET A 192 -10.93 4.75 12.68
C MET A 192 -9.87 5.03 11.61
N MET A 193 -8.86 5.86 11.89
CA MET A 193 -7.73 6.10 10.99
C MET A 193 -6.99 4.80 10.66
N LEU A 194 -6.74 3.94 11.64
CA LEU A 194 -6.10 2.64 11.41
C LEU A 194 -6.98 1.71 10.58
N ASP A 195 -8.30 1.67 10.81
CA ASP A 195 -9.22 0.89 9.95
C ASP A 195 -9.17 1.37 8.50
N ILE A 196 -9.23 2.68 8.26
CA ILE A 196 -9.14 3.28 6.92
C ILE A 196 -7.82 2.90 6.24
N LEU A 197 -6.69 3.09 6.90
CA LEU A 197 -5.37 2.81 6.32
C LEU A 197 -5.13 1.31 6.10
N HIS A 198 -5.55 0.45 7.03
CA HIS A 198 -5.41 -1.00 6.85
C HIS A 198 -6.31 -1.51 5.72
N ARG A 199 -7.51 -0.97 5.58
CA ARG A 199 -8.44 -1.28 4.50
C ARG A 199 -7.84 -0.92 3.14
N SER A 200 -7.28 0.28 3.01
CA SER A 200 -6.57 0.70 1.82
C SER A 200 -5.38 -0.23 1.52
N ARG A 201 -4.53 -0.52 2.50
CA ARG A 201 -3.39 -1.43 2.33
C ARG A 201 -3.79 -2.82 1.85
N MET A 202 -4.94 -3.35 2.30
CA MET A 202 -5.47 -4.63 1.84
C MET A 202 -6.05 -4.60 0.42
N GLN A 203 -6.21 -3.41 -0.20
CA GLN A 203 -6.61 -3.26 -1.60
C GLN A 203 -5.43 -3.09 -2.55
N PHE A 204 -4.21 -2.81 -2.07
CA PHE A 204 -3.01 -2.76 -2.91
C PHE A 204 -2.75 -4.02 -3.74
N PRO A 205 -3.04 -5.25 -3.24
CA PRO A 205 -2.93 -6.44 -4.07
C PRO A 205 -3.73 -6.39 -5.37
N GLY A 206 -4.90 -5.73 -5.39
CA GLY A 206 -5.68 -5.53 -6.61
C GLY A 206 -4.93 -4.68 -7.64
N MET A 207 -4.34 -3.55 -7.21
CA MET A 207 -3.52 -2.71 -8.07
C MET A 207 -2.26 -3.44 -8.53
N GLY A 208 -1.57 -4.14 -7.61
CA GLY A 208 -0.40 -4.96 -7.92
C GLY A 208 -0.69 -6.08 -8.92
N MET A 209 -1.84 -6.74 -8.78
CA MET A 209 -2.23 -7.87 -9.61
C MET A 209 -2.28 -7.54 -11.10
N GLY A 210 -2.99 -6.48 -11.49
CA GLY A 210 -3.08 -6.07 -12.88
C GLY A 210 -1.75 -5.52 -13.42
N PHE A 211 -1.06 -4.69 -12.61
CA PHE A 211 0.23 -4.12 -12.98
C PHE A 211 1.29 -5.21 -13.23
N ILE A 212 1.47 -6.14 -12.28
CA ILE A 212 2.45 -7.23 -12.41
C ILE A 212 2.08 -8.18 -13.54
N LYS A 213 0.77 -8.46 -13.71
CA LYS A 213 0.31 -9.24 -14.85
C LYS A 213 0.72 -8.60 -16.18
N ARG A 214 0.56 -7.28 -16.33
CA ARG A 214 1.00 -6.56 -17.53
C ARG A 214 2.51 -6.69 -17.73
N MET A 215 3.32 -6.54 -16.67
CA MET A 215 4.78 -6.71 -16.76
C MET A 215 5.14 -8.13 -17.20
N LEU A 216 4.43 -9.15 -16.69
CA LEU A 216 4.65 -10.55 -17.05
C LEU A 216 4.27 -10.84 -18.50
N ASP A 217 3.11 -10.39 -18.96
CA ASP A 217 2.63 -10.60 -20.33
C ASP A 217 3.61 -9.98 -21.35
N GLU A 218 4.06 -8.74 -21.12
CA GLU A 218 5.04 -8.05 -21.95
C GLU A 218 6.42 -8.74 -21.95
N ALA A 219 6.88 -9.19 -20.76
CA ALA A 219 8.14 -9.91 -20.63
C ALA A 219 8.11 -11.24 -21.36
N MET A 220 7.02 -12.01 -21.22
CA MET A 220 6.85 -13.30 -21.87
C MET A 220 6.79 -13.15 -23.39
N ASP A 221 5.99 -12.18 -23.90
CA ASP A 221 5.89 -11.91 -25.33
C ASP A 221 7.27 -11.50 -25.90
N HIS A 222 7.91 -10.52 -25.28
CA HIS A 222 9.23 -10.07 -25.73
C HIS A 222 10.27 -11.20 -25.75
N CYS A 223 10.37 -11.99 -24.66
CA CYS A 223 11.40 -13.02 -24.55
C CYS A 223 11.16 -14.23 -25.49
N LYS A 224 9.90 -14.55 -25.81
CA LYS A 224 9.55 -15.59 -26.78
C LYS A 224 9.86 -15.18 -28.22
N ASN A 225 9.63 -13.91 -28.54
CA ASN A 225 9.74 -13.40 -29.94
C ASN A 225 11.12 -12.84 -30.27
N ARG A 226 11.94 -12.51 -29.28
CA ARG A 226 13.30 -11.98 -29.50
C ARG A 226 14.28 -13.12 -29.80
N ILE A 227 14.82 -13.16 -31.01
CA ILE A 227 15.85 -14.12 -31.42
C ILE A 227 17.22 -13.64 -30.96
N VAL A 228 17.99 -14.55 -30.33
CA VAL A 228 19.38 -14.35 -29.89
C VAL A 228 20.17 -15.63 -30.23
N GLY A 229 21.16 -15.52 -31.11
CA GLY A 229 21.87 -16.68 -31.58
C GLY A 229 20.97 -17.69 -32.30
N ALA A 230 21.00 -18.93 -31.87
CA ALA A 230 20.24 -20.04 -32.45
C ALA A 230 18.84 -20.24 -31.83
N GLY A 231 18.47 -19.46 -30.80
CA GLY A 231 17.20 -19.61 -30.09
C GLY A 231 16.51 -18.28 -29.80
N ASN A 232 15.48 -18.32 -28.97
CA ASN A 232 14.85 -17.11 -28.47
C ASN A 232 15.47 -16.68 -27.13
N LEU A 233 15.18 -15.43 -26.71
CA LEU A 233 15.72 -14.87 -25.47
C LEU A 233 15.29 -15.70 -24.25
N LEU A 234 14.08 -16.27 -24.24
CA LEU A 234 13.58 -17.10 -23.15
C LEU A 234 14.36 -18.42 -22.96
N SER A 235 15.14 -18.87 -23.95
CA SER A 235 15.98 -20.07 -23.82
C SER A 235 17.21 -19.87 -22.93
N ILE A 236 17.53 -18.63 -22.55
CA ILE A 236 18.68 -18.29 -21.72
C ILE A 236 18.29 -18.44 -20.23
N ASP A 237 19.07 -19.17 -19.47
CA ASP A 237 18.85 -19.49 -18.05
C ASP A 237 18.63 -18.22 -17.19
N GLN A 238 19.48 -17.21 -17.32
CA GLN A 238 19.34 -15.94 -16.59
C GLN A 238 18.02 -15.22 -16.94
N VAL A 239 17.55 -15.30 -18.17
CA VAL A 239 16.29 -14.71 -18.59
C VAL A 239 15.10 -15.46 -17.99
N GLN A 240 15.15 -16.81 -17.98
CA GLN A 240 14.17 -17.64 -17.31
C GLN A 240 14.06 -17.29 -15.83
N PHE A 241 15.20 -17.12 -15.15
CA PHE A 241 15.26 -16.69 -13.76
C PHE A 241 14.58 -15.33 -13.55
N GLN A 242 14.85 -14.33 -14.38
CA GLN A 242 14.20 -13.02 -14.28
C GLN A 242 12.70 -13.07 -14.54
N VAL A 243 12.26 -13.81 -15.54
CA VAL A 243 10.82 -14.00 -15.84
C VAL A 243 10.11 -14.77 -14.72
N SER A 244 10.76 -15.80 -14.14
CA SER A 244 10.18 -16.57 -13.03
C SER A 244 9.94 -15.71 -11.78
N ARG A 245 10.76 -14.66 -11.54
CA ARG A 245 10.53 -13.70 -10.45
C ARG A 245 9.25 -12.90 -10.68
N ILE A 246 9.01 -12.39 -11.88
CA ILE A 246 7.77 -11.68 -12.22
C ILE A 246 6.57 -12.64 -12.10
N GLN A 247 6.72 -13.90 -12.51
CA GLN A 247 5.68 -14.91 -12.41
C GLN A 247 5.37 -15.27 -10.95
N SER A 248 6.41 -15.34 -10.09
CA SER A 248 6.24 -15.52 -8.65
C SER A 248 5.51 -14.35 -8.02
N ALA A 249 5.84 -13.11 -8.41
CA ALA A 249 5.13 -11.92 -7.97
C ALA A 249 3.64 -11.95 -8.35
N TYR A 250 3.31 -12.39 -9.56
CA TYR A 250 1.93 -12.60 -10.02
C TYR A 250 1.20 -13.63 -9.15
N THR A 251 1.85 -14.75 -8.80
CA THR A 251 1.28 -15.79 -7.95
C THR A 251 1.01 -15.29 -6.54
N ILE A 252 1.96 -14.55 -5.95
CA ILE A 252 1.81 -13.91 -4.62
C ILE A 252 0.64 -12.92 -4.62
N CYS A 253 0.55 -12.03 -5.62
CA CYS A 253 -0.55 -11.07 -5.71
C CYS A 253 -1.91 -11.75 -5.86
N SER A 254 -1.99 -12.84 -6.65
CA SER A 254 -3.21 -13.66 -6.76
C SER A 254 -3.65 -14.19 -5.40
N ALA A 255 -2.72 -14.72 -4.61
CA ALA A 255 -2.97 -15.24 -3.27
C ALA A 255 -3.39 -14.14 -2.29
N MET A 256 -2.72 -12.96 -2.34
CA MET A 256 -3.09 -11.80 -1.54
C MET A 256 -4.51 -11.30 -1.88
N CYS A 257 -4.89 -11.21 -3.16
CA CYS A 257 -6.25 -10.85 -3.57
C CYS A 257 -7.29 -11.84 -3.03
N ALA A 258 -7.00 -13.15 -3.10
CA ALA A 258 -7.87 -14.18 -2.55
C ALA A 258 -7.99 -14.05 -1.02
N ARG A 259 -6.94 -13.73 -0.31
CA ARG A 259 -6.94 -13.49 1.15
C ARG A 259 -7.71 -12.22 1.49
N SER A 260 -7.36 -11.09 0.88
CA SER A 260 -8.01 -9.80 1.11
C SER A 260 -9.53 -9.88 0.90
N SER A 261 -9.98 -10.53 -0.18
CA SER A 261 -11.41 -10.67 -0.46
C SER A 261 -12.21 -11.39 0.63
N LYS A 262 -11.54 -12.14 1.52
CA LYS A 262 -12.16 -12.84 2.64
C LYS A 262 -12.20 -12.02 3.94
N ILE A 263 -11.18 -11.18 4.18
CA ILE A 263 -10.95 -10.60 5.50
C ILE A 263 -11.18 -9.09 5.55
N SER A 264 -11.28 -8.39 4.41
CA SER A 264 -11.36 -6.93 4.39
C SER A 264 -12.74 -6.36 4.04
N GLY A 265 -13.82 -7.16 4.18
CA GLY A 265 -15.19 -6.68 3.95
C GLY A 265 -15.56 -5.49 4.81
N ILE A 266 -16.47 -4.65 4.32
CA ILE A 266 -16.85 -3.38 4.97
C ILE A 266 -17.35 -3.55 6.42
N ALA A 267 -17.97 -4.68 6.72
CA ALA A 267 -18.47 -5.00 8.06
C ALA A 267 -17.38 -5.27 9.11
N PHE A 268 -16.15 -5.59 8.67
CA PHE A 268 -15.04 -5.86 9.58
C PHE A 268 -14.36 -4.56 10.02
N ASN A 269 -13.96 -4.50 11.29
CA ASN A 269 -13.08 -3.45 11.78
C ASN A 269 -11.63 -3.92 11.65
N LEU A 270 -10.85 -3.26 10.82
CA LEU A 270 -9.46 -3.63 10.50
C LEU A 270 -8.42 -2.89 11.35
N ALA A 271 -8.83 -2.12 12.34
CA ALA A 271 -7.90 -1.32 13.16
C ALA A 271 -6.80 -2.17 13.84
N THR A 272 -7.07 -3.45 14.12
CA THR A 272 -6.11 -4.38 14.74
C THR A 272 -5.37 -5.27 13.74
N GLU A 273 -5.73 -5.21 12.46
CA GLU A 273 -5.22 -6.14 11.43
C GLU A 273 -3.92 -5.65 10.77
N GLY A 274 -3.14 -4.86 11.52
CA GLY A 274 -1.91 -4.23 11.01
C GLY A 274 -0.86 -5.22 10.48
N LEU A 275 -0.79 -6.44 11.01
CA LEU A 275 0.17 -7.43 10.54
C LEU A 275 -0.07 -7.81 9.08
N GLU A 276 -1.29 -8.23 8.74
CA GLU A 276 -1.65 -8.62 7.36
C GLU A 276 -1.69 -7.41 6.42
N ALA A 277 -2.26 -6.29 6.85
CA ALA A 277 -2.34 -5.07 6.05
C ALA A 277 -0.95 -4.54 5.66
N ASN A 278 -0.03 -4.47 6.62
CA ASN A 278 1.34 -4.02 6.39
C ASN A 278 2.11 -4.99 5.48
N ALA A 279 1.95 -6.31 5.69
CA ALA A 279 2.58 -7.32 4.87
C ALA A 279 2.09 -7.25 3.41
N MET A 280 0.78 -7.14 3.19
CA MET A 280 0.21 -7.02 1.85
C MET A 280 0.74 -5.79 1.13
N LYS A 281 0.69 -4.61 1.75
CA LYS A 281 1.15 -3.36 1.13
C LYS A 281 2.65 -3.39 0.86
N ALA A 282 3.48 -3.69 1.86
CA ALA A 282 4.93 -3.60 1.71
C ALA A 282 5.46 -4.61 0.68
N VAL A 283 4.97 -5.85 0.73
CA VAL A 283 5.41 -6.89 -0.20
C VAL A 283 4.95 -6.61 -1.63
N VAL A 284 3.65 -6.29 -1.84
CA VAL A 284 3.15 -6.09 -3.20
C VAL A 284 3.81 -4.90 -3.89
N THR A 285 4.07 -3.81 -3.16
CA THR A 285 4.69 -2.61 -3.75
C THR A 285 6.18 -2.81 -4.06
N ASP A 286 6.90 -3.64 -3.30
CA ASP A 286 8.25 -4.08 -3.66
C ASP A 286 8.21 -4.92 -4.94
N LEU A 287 7.27 -5.88 -5.03
CA LEU A 287 7.11 -6.74 -6.22
C LEU A 287 6.71 -5.95 -7.47
N MET A 288 5.89 -4.90 -7.33
CA MET A 288 5.54 -4.01 -8.45
C MET A 288 6.78 -3.32 -9.00
N GLN A 289 7.56 -2.67 -8.13
CA GLN A 289 8.77 -1.95 -8.53
C GLN A 289 9.79 -2.89 -9.16
N GLU A 290 10.01 -4.06 -8.56
CA GLU A 290 10.92 -5.08 -9.08
C GLU A 290 10.48 -5.59 -10.45
N SER A 291 9.19 -5.90 -10.62
CA SER A 291 8.65 -6.40 -11.90
C SER A 291 8.84 -5.40 -13.04
N ALA A 292 8.65 -4.10 -12.78
CA ALA A 292 8.90 -3.06 -13.76
C ALA A 292 10.40 -2.97 -14.14
N GLN A 293 11.30 -3.03 -13.16
CA GLN A 293 12.76 -3.04 -13.39
C GLN A 293 13.20 -4.26 -14.21
N LEU A 294 12.67 -5.44 -13.87
CA LEU A 294 12.98 -6.67 -14.61
C LEU A 294 12.48 -6.59 -16.06
N LEU A 295 11.29 -6.06 -16.30
CA LEU A 295 10.79 -5.86 -17.67
C LEU A 295 11.69 -4.91 -18.47
N VAL A 296 12.12 -3.80 -17.87
CA VAL A 296 13.07 -2.87 -18.53
C VAL A 296 14.37 -3.57 -18.87
N GLN A 297 14.94 -4.34 -17.93
CA GLN A 297 16.16 -5.09 -18.14
C GLN A 297 16.02 -6.11 -19.29
N LEU A 298 14.93 -6.87 -19.31
CA LEU A 298 14.63 -7.85 -20.35
C LEU A 298 14.42 -7.21 -21.73
N SER A 299 13.76 -6.05 -21.77
CA SER A 299 13.45 -5.31 -23.01
C SER A 299 14.65 -4.54 -23.58
N GLY A 300 15.70 -4.36 -22.78
CA GLY A 300 16.91 -3.59 -23.17
C GLY A 300 16.58 -2.14 -23.48
N ALA A 301 17.24 -1.56 -24.49
CA ALA A 301 17.10 -0.13 -24.84
C ALA A 301 15.63 0.31 -25.12
N LYS A 302 14.80 -0.59 -25.62
CA LYS A 302 13.36 -0.30 -25.81
C LYS A 302 12.65 -0.06 -24.47
N GLY A 303 13.02 -0.78 -23.42
CA GLY A 303 12.46 -0.66 -22.08
C GLY A 303 12.76 0.69 -21.42
N TYR A 304 13.84 1.36 -21.80
CA TYR A 304 14.27 2.64 -21.22
C TYR A 304 13.46 3.85 -21.72
N ARG A 305 12.51 3.67 -22.62
CA ARG A 305 11.64 4.75 -23.10
C ARG A 305 10.46 4.95 -22.16
N ILE A 306 10.09 6.20 -21.90
CA ILE A 306 8.89 6.54 -21.12
C ILE A 306 7.59 6.03 -21.79
N SER A 307 7.61 5.84 -23.11
CA SER A 307 6.51 5.23 -23.86
C SER A 307 6.44 3.70 -23.70
N ASN A 308 7.47 3.06 -23.14
CA ASN A 308 7.46 1.64 -22.82
C ASN A 308 6.79 1.43 -21.47
N ILE A 309 5.95 0.42 -21.35
CA ILE A 309 5.19 0.17 -20.12
C ILE A 309 6.10 -0.14 -18.93
N GLY A 310 7.24 -0.82 -19.14
CA GLY A 310 8.23 -1.08 -18.10
C GLY A 310 8.93 0.20 -17.63
N GLY A 311 9.42 1.04 -18.57
CA GLY A 311 10.06 2.31 -18.24
C GLY A 311 9.12 3.26 -17.50
N ARG A 312 7.87 3.38 -17.96
CA ARG A 312 6.83 4.11 -17.24
C ARG A 312 6.48 3.47 -15.91
N GLY A 313 6.42 2.14 -15.86
CA GLY A 313 6.12 1.38 -14.67
C GLY A 313 7.08 1.61 -13.52
N ILE A 314 8.38 1.84 -13.79
CA ILE A 314 9.37 2.16 -12.76
C ILE A 314 9.00 3.46 -12.03
N VAL A 315 8.67 4.52 -12.74
CA VAL A 315 8.36 5.82 -12.13
C VAL A 315 6.97 5.82 -11.49
N ASP A 316 5.99 5.18 -12.11
CA ASP A 316 4.61 5.11 -11.60
C ASP A 316 4.48 4.22 -10.37
N SER A 317 5.26 3.13 -10.24
CA SER A 317 5.22 2.23 -9.07
C SER A 317 6.09 2.71 -7.91
N ARG A 318 7.07 3.59 -8.15
CA ARG A 318 8.00 4.04 -7.10
C ARG A 318 7.33 4.68 -5.88
N PRO A 319 6.34 5.58 -6.00
CA PRO A 319 5.72 6.21 -4.84
C PRO A 319 4.92 5.23 -3.98
N PHE A 320 4.50 4.07 -4.50
CA PHE A 320 3.80 3.04 -3.74
C PHE A 320 4.62 2.47 -2.58
N GLN A 321 5.95 2.48 -2.66
CA GLN A 321 6.84 2.09 -1.55
C GLN A 321 6.98 3.20 -0.48
N ILE A 322 6.49 4.41 -0.76
CA ILE A 322 6.69 5.61 0.07
C ILE A 322 5.41 5.97 0.82
N PHE A 323 4.29 6.18 0.12
CA PHE A 323 3.06 6.63 0.73
C PHE A 323 2.34 5.54 1.54
N GLU A 324 1.35 5.94 2.36
CA GLU A 324 0.65 5.08 3.33
C GLU A 324 1.58 4.32 4.28
N GLY A 325 2.70 4.95 4.63
CA GLY A 325 3.80 4.38 5.41
C GLY A 325 4.88 3.76 4.52
N SER A 326 6.13 4.21 4.70
CA SER A 326 7.26 3.66 3.95
C SER A 326 7.41 2.17 4.23
N ASN A 327 7.88 1.41 3.23
CA ASN A 327 8.01 -0.04 3.36
C ASN A 327 8.94 -0.43 4.52
N GLU A 328 10.03 0.30 4.75
CA GLU A 328 10.94 0.05 5.87
C GLU A 328 10.23 0.20 7.23
N MET A 329 9.37 1.23 7.36
CA MET A 329 8.57 1.40 8.57
C MET A 329 7.57 0.25 8.75
N LEU A 330 6.89 -0.16 7.68
CA LEU A 330 5.93 -1.26 7.74
C LEU A 330 6.61 -2.60 8.06
N TYR A 331 7.78 -2.88 7.47
CA TYR A 331 8.56 -4.07 7.83
C TYR A 331 9.03 -4.03 9.28
N THR A 332 9.47 -2.87 9.79
CA THR A 332 9.79 -2.71 11.21
C THR A 332 8.58 -3.03 12.10
N GLN A 333 7.38 -2.54 11.74
CA GLN A 333 6.15 -2.83 12.47
C GLN A 333 5.76 -4.32 12.43
N ILE A 334 5.89 -4.99 11.28
CA ILE A 334 5.67 -6.44 11.15
C ILE A 334 6.58 -7.21 12.11
N ALA A 335 7.89 -6.90 12.10
CA ALA A 335 8.85 -7.55 12.98
C ALA A 335 8.57 -7.27 14.47
N ASP A 336 8.19 -6.05 14.82
CA ASP A 336 7.84 -5.65 16.19
C ASP A 336 6.61 -6.41 16.69
N ILE A 337 5.54 -6.50 15.91
CA ILE A 337 4.33 -7.27 16.27
C ILE A 337 4.70 -8.72 16.59
N ILE A 338 5.44 -9.39 15.72
CA ILE A 338 5.79 -10.80 15.87
C ILE A 338 6.74 -11.01 17.07
N THR A 339 7.79 -10.20 17.20
CA THR A 339 8.75 -10.34 18.30
C THR A 339 8.13 -10.04 19.67
N ARG A 340 7.17 -9.09 19.74
CA ARG A 340 6.37 -8.87 20.97
C ARG A 340 5.50 -10.08 21.31
N LEU A 341 4.86 -10.69 20.32
CA LEU A 341 4.08 -11.93 20.54
C LEU A 341 4.96 -13.08 21.02
N MET A 342 6.15 -13.27 20.43
CA MET A 342 7.14 -14.26 20.87
C MET A 342 7.51 -14.05 22.36
N LYS A 343 7.83 -12.81 22.75
CA LYS A 343 8.15 -12.45 24.13
C LYS A 343 6.97 -12.70 25.07
N LYS A 344 5.75 -12.32 24.68
CA LYS A 344 4.52 -12.53 25.48
C LYS A 344 4.25 -14.01 25.70
N GLN A 345 4.50 -14.87 24.71
CA GLN A 345 4.32 -16.32 24.80
C GLN A 345 5.53 -17.05 25.40
N LYS A 346 6.62 -16.32 25.70
CA LYS A 346 7.89 -16.88 26.17
C LYS A 346 8.49 -17.93 25.23
N GLN A 347 8.15 -17.87 23.94
CA GLN A 347 8.71 -18.71 22.89
C GLN A 347 9.67 -17.90 22.03
N LEU A 348 10.96 -17.97 22.35
CA LEU A 348 12.01 -17.17 21.72
C LEU A 348 12.68 -17.90 20.55
N HIS A 349 12.46 -19.20 20.38
CA HIS A 349 12.97 -19.95 19.23
C HIS A 349 12.07 -19.69 18.01
N LEU A 350 12.64 -19.10 16.96
CA LEU A 350 11.86 -18.54 15.86
C LEU A 350 11.03 -19.59 15.13
N PHE A 351 11.62 -20.74 14.73
CA PHE A 351 10.89 -21.79 14.05
C PHE A 351 9.76 -22.35 14.93
N ASP A 352 10.02 -22.59 16.21
CA ASP A 352 9.02 -23.16 17.13
C ASP A 352 7.85 -22.21 17.36
N PHE A 353 8.09 -20.90 17.34
CA PHE A 353 7.01 -19.92 17.38
C PHE A 353 6.20 -19.93 16.07
N LEU A 354 6.89 -19.83 14.92
CA LEU A 354 6.23 -19.64 13.63
C LEU A 354 5.44 -20.87 13.16
N LYS A 355 5.88 -22.11 13.49
CA LYS A 355 5.14 -23.33 13.16
C LYS A 355 3.78 -23.43 13.87
N ASP A 356 3.60 -22.71 14.98
CA ASP A 356 2.36 -22.65 15.75
C ASP A 356 1.59 -21.33 15.52
N PHE A 357 2.13 -20.41 14.71
CA PHE A 357 1.52 -19.12 14.42
C PHE A 357 0.64 -19.21 13.16
N PRO A 358 -0.70 -19.04 13.26
CA PRO A 358 -1.65 -19.41 12.20
C PRO A 358 -1.33 -18.88 10.80
N LEU A 359 -0.86 -17.63 10.69
CA LEU A 359 -0.56 -17.01 9.38
C LEU A 359 0.70 -17.59 8.69
N MET A 360 1.56 -18.30 9.43
CA MET A 360 2.85 -18.78 8.92
C MET A 360 3.10 -20.25 9.21
N ALA A 361 2.20 -20.94 9.90
CA ALA A 361 2.41 -22.30 10.43
C ALA A 361 2.88 -23.27 9.33
N GLU A 362 2.14 -23.38 8.27
CA GLU A 362 2.47 -24.30 7.16
C GLU A 362 3.71 -23.81 6.39
N ALA A 363 3.74 -22.52 6.07
CA ALA A 363 4.84 -21.90 5.32
C ALA A 363 6.20 -22.01 6.04
N ALA A 364 6.22 -21.92 7.37
CA ALA A 364 7.46 -21.98 8.17
C ALA A 364 8.26 -23.27 7.92
N HIS A 365 7.61 -24.38 7.58
CA HIS A 365 8.29 -25.65 7.30
C HIS A 365 9.22 -25.60 6.09
N TYR A 366 8.91 -24.77 5.08
CA TYR A 366 9.76 -24.55 3.91
C TYR A 366 11.06 -23.80 4.24
N PHE A 367 11.11 -23.10 5.38
CA PHE A 367 12.22 -22.27 5.85
C PHE A 367 12.84 -22.80 7.14
N LYS A 368 12.52 -24.01 7.59
CA LYS A 368 12.94 -24.58 8.88
C LYS A 368 14.44 -24.41 9.17
N LYS A 369 15.30 -24.66 8.17
CA LYS A 369 16.76 -24.54 8.31
C LYS A 369 17.19 -23.10 8.66
N ASP A 370 16.62 -22.12 7.99
CA ASP A 370 16.96 -20.70 8.15
C ASP A 370 16.37 -20.11 9.44
N LEU A 371 15.20 -20.62 9.86
CA LEU A 371 14.45 -20.18 11.06
C LEU A 371 14.95 -20.83 12.37
N ASN A 372 15.91 -21.72 12.33
CA ASN A 372 16.39 -22.51 13.47
C ASN A 372 17.35 -21.72 14.36
N PHE A 373 16.88 -20.67 15.04
CA PHE A 373 17.65 -19.86 15.98
C PHE A 373 16.74 -19.14 17.00
N ILE A 374 17.37 -18.56 18.02
CA ILE A 374 16.68 -17.85 19.12
C ILE A 374 16.83 -16.34 18.93
N ILE A 375 15.73 -15.59 19.15
CA ILE A 375 15.72 -14.13 19.22
C ILE A 375 15.58 -13.72 20.69
N ASN A 376 16.70 -13.45 21.35
CA ASN A 376 16.75 -13.12 22.78
C ASN A 376 17.31 -11.71 23.08
N THR A 377 17.68 -10.95 22.05
CA THR A 377 18.27 -9.61 22.18
C THR A 377 17.38 -8.54 21.57
N THR A 378 17.63 -7.29 21.92
CA THR A 378 17.05 -6.16 21.22
C THR A 378 17.70 -6.05 19.83
N LEU A 379 16.89 -6.07 18.80
CA LEU A 379 17.34 -5.96 17.42
C LEU A 379 17.52 -4.48 17.03
N SER A 380 18.56 -4.19 16.24
CA SER A 380 18.71 -2.88 15.59
C SER A 380 17.59 -2.65 14.55
N GLN A 381 17.32 -1.39 14.22
CA GLN A 381 16.28 -1.06 13.22
C GLN A 381 16.54 -1.75 11.88
N ARG A 382 17.80 -1.79 11.41
CA ARG A 382 18.17 -2.52 10.19
C ARG A 382 17.78 -4.00 10.25
N LYS A 383 18.10 -4.67 11.35
CA LYS A 383 17.71 -6.09 11.56
C LYS A 383 16.20 -6.27 11.67
N MET A 384 15.48 -5.29 12.23
CA MET A 384 14.00 -5.33 12.25
C MET A 384 13.41 -5.22 10.85
N VAL A 385 13.98 -4.40 9.97
CA VAL A 385 13.57 -4.32 8.56
C VAL A 385 13.80 -5.65 7.83
N ASP A 386 15.02 -6.24 7.95
CA ASP A 386 15.33 -7.52 7.34
C ASP A 386 14.37 -8.62 7.82
N LEU A 387 14.14 -8.68 9.13
CA LEU A 387 13.25 -9.66 9.74
C LEU A 387 11.80 -9.46 9.30
N GLY A 388 11.34 -8.21 9.20
CA GLY A 388 10.02 -7.88 8.69
C GLY A 388 9.82 -8.29 7.22
N LYS A 389 10.83 -8.11 6.38
CA LYS A 389 10.85 -8.63 5.00
C LYS A 389 10.71 -10.14 4.96
N ILE A 390 11.47 -10.84 5.82
CA ILE A 390 11.39 -12.31 5.95
C ILE A 390 9.98 -12.73 6.34
N PHE A 391 9.41 -12.14 7.39
CA PHE A 391 8.05 -12.46 7.84
C PHE A 391 7.01 -12.17 6.77
N GLY A 392 7.11 -11.01 6.10
CA GLY A 392 6.22 -10.67 4.99
C GLY A 392 6.25 -11.72 3.88
N ARG A 393 7.43 -12.22 3.50
CA ARG A 393 7.56 -13.29 2.50
C ARG A 393 6.97 -14.62 2.98
N ILE A 394 7.19 -15.00 4.24
CA ILE A 394 6.63 -16.25 4.80
C ILE A 394 5.09 -16.18 4.88
N ILE A 395 4.53 -15.04 5.30
CA ILE A 395 3.08 -14.81 5.27
C ILE A 395 2.52 -15.00 3.85
N CYS A 396 3.21 -14.44 2.84
CA CYS A 396 2.79 -14.59 1.45
C CYS A 396 2.83 -16.06 0.98
N VAL A 397 3.82 -16.83 1.39
CA VAL A 397 3.86 -18.27 1.10
C VAL A 397 2.67 -18.97 1.76
N GLY A 398 2.27 -18.62 2.97
CA GLY A 398 1.04 -19.11 3.60
C GLY A 398 -0.20 -18.85 2.73
N TYR A 399 -0.34 -17.62 2.20
CA TYR A 399 -1.46 -17.32 1.30
C TYR A 399 -1.40 -18.10 -0.03
N VAL A 400 -0.20 -18.35 -0.55
CA VAL A 400 0.00 -19.13 -1.79
C VAL A 400 -0.39 -20.58 -1.57
N LEU A 401 -0.07 -21.17 -0.42
CA LEU A 401 -0.49 -22.52 -0.03
C LEU A 401 -2.02 -22.60 0.12
N ASP A 402 -2.63 -21.65 0.83
CA ASP A 402 -4.11 -21.54 0.93
C ASP A 402 -4.79 -21.45 -0.45
N LEU A 403 -4.12 -20.83 -1.44
CA LEU A 403 -4.64 -20.72 -2.79
C LEU A 403 -4.49 -22.04 -3.56
N GLN A 404 -3.39 -22.77 -3.35
CA GLN A 404 -3.17 -24.11 -3.91
C GLN A 404 -4.25 -25.08 -3.46
N ASP A 405 -4.61 -25.07 -2.17
CA ASP A 405 -5.65 -25.95 -1.60
C ASP A 405 -7.02 -25.73 -2.23
N LYS A 406 -7.23 -24.58 -2.87
CA LYS A 406 -8.44 -24.25 -3.65
C LYS A 406 -8.34 -24.63 -5.13
N GLY A 407 -7.26 -25.29 -5.53
CA GLY A 407 -7.06 -25.76 -6.90
C GLY A 407 -6.27 -24.83 -7.81
N PHE A 408 -5.56 -23.81 -7.27
CA PHE A 408 -4.65 -23.01 -8.07
C PHE A 408 -3.49 -23.85 -8.63
N ARG A 409 -2.96 -23.49 -9.79
CA ARG A 409 -1.94 -24.24 -10.53
C ARG A 409 -0.71 -24.56 -9.68
N LYS A 410 -0.47 -25.85 -9.49
CA LYS A 410 0.59 -26.39 -8.63
C LYS A 410 2.01 -25.99 -9.11
N ASP A 411 2.25 -26.01 -10.41
CA ASP A 411 3.55 -25.65 -11.00
C ASP A 411 3.91 -24.17 -10.73
N LEU A 412 2.94 -23.26 -10.77
CA LEU A 412 3.16 -21.86 -10.40
C LEU A 412 3.44 -21.70 -8.90
N VAL A 413 2.77 -22.48 -8.05
CA VAL A 413 3.02 -22.48 -6.61
C VAL A 413 4.42 -22.97 -6.28
N GLU A 414 4.85 -24.12 -6.85
CA GLU A 414 6.18 -24.70 -6.64
C GLU A 414 7.29 -23.75 -7.10
N SER A 415 7.13 -23.12 -8.27
CA SER A 415 8.06 -22.10 -8.77
C SER A 415 8.12 -20.89 -7.84
N CYS A 416 6.97 -20.41 -7.38
CA CYS A 416 6.86 -19.28 -6.45
C CYS A 416 7.59 -19.58 -5.12
N ILE A 417 7.32 -20.73 -4.49
CA ILE A 417 7.96 -21.12 -3.24
C ILE A 417 9.48 -21.22 -3.41
N THR A 418 9.96 -21.76 -4.56
CA THR A 418 11.39 -21.86 -4.86
C THR A 418 12.04 -20.48 -4.93
N THR A 419 11.41 -19.54 -5.63
CA THR A 419 11.90 -18.14 -5.74
C THR A 419 11.92 -17.46 -4.37
N VAL A 420 10.84 -17.57 -3.59
CA VAL A 420 10.76 -16.95 -2.26
C VAL A 420 11.77 -17.55 -1.28
N ARG A 421 12.04 -18.85 -1.35
CA ARG A 421 13.09 -19.47 -0.53
C ARG A 421 14.47 -18.88 -0.81
N GLN A 422 14.80 -18.64 -2.07
CA GLN A 422 16.06 -17.99 -2.43
C GLN A 422 16.15 -16.56 -1.89
N GLU A 423 15.09 -15.77 -2.03
CA GLU A 423 15.03 -14.41 -1.48
C GLU A 423 15.18 -14.39 0.06
N VAL A 424 14.45 -15.25 0.74
CA VAL A 424 14.49 -15.36 2.21
C VAL A 424 15.87 -15.79 2.69
N SER A 425 16.55 -16.72 2.01
CA SER A 425 17.92 -17.10 2.35
C SER A 425 18.90 -15.92 2.22
N ALA A 426 18.76 -15.09 1.19
CA ALA A 426 19.56 -13.87 1.05
C ALA A 426 19.28 -12.85 2.17
N LEU A 427 18.01 -12.66 2.53
CA LEU A 427 17.62 -11.80 3.65
C LEU A 427 18.16 -12.30 4.99
N PHE A 428 18.18 -13.61 5.24
CA PHE A 428 18.82 -14.16 6.44
C PHE A 428 20.32 -13.95 6.48
N THR A 429 20.99 -13.98 5.34
CA THR A 429 22.41 -13.63 5.26
C THR A 429 22.63 -12.18 5.68
N SER A 430 21.83 -11.25 5.18
CA SER A 430 21.84 -9.84 5.62
C SER A 430 21.53 -9.69 7.12
N PHE A 431 20.49 -10.35 7.58
CA PHE A 431 20.05 -10.29 9.00
C PHE A 431 21.14 -10.77 9.98
N ARG A 432 21.89 -11.83 9.61
CA ARG A 432 22.97 -12.40 10.44
C ARG A 432 24.25 -11.57 10.44
N PHE A 433 24.37 -10.62 9.52
CA PHE A 433 25.56 -9.78 9.45
C PHE A 433 25.58 -8.78 10.62
N ASP A 434 26.55 -8.92 11.52
CA ASP A 434 26.62 -8.20 12.79
C ASP A 434 27.51 -6.93 12.75
N ASN A 435 28.32 -6.75 11.71
CA ASN A 435 29.19 -5.59 11.62
C ASN A 435 28.37 -4.31 11.43
N THR A 436 28.69 -3.31 12.24
CA THR A 436 28.09 -1.98 12.11
C THR A 436 28.75 -1.25 10.94
N VAL A 437 27.95 -0.79 9.99
CA VAL A 437 28.40 0.12 8.94
C VAL A 437 28.22 1.54 9.45
N ALA A 438 29.32 2.30 9.56
CA ALA A 438 29.29 3.69 9.94
C ALA A 438 29.28 4.59 8.69
N VAL A 439 28.59 5.71 8.78
CA VAL A 439 28.70 6.81 7.81
C VAL A 439 29.96 7.58 8.15
N VAL A 440 30.75 7.92 7.13
CA VAL A 440 31.95 8.73 7.28
C VAL A 440 31.61 10.16 6.86
N ASP A 441 31.51 11.09 7.81
CA ASP A 441 31.10 12.47 7.54
C ASP A 441 32.12 13.22 6.64
N GLY A 442 33.41 13.07 6.91
CA GLY A 442 34.48 13.70 6.14
C GLY A 442 34.89 12.89 4.89
N TYR A 443 33.98 12.21 4.20
CA TYR A 443 34.27 11.28 3.11
C TYR A 443 35.02 11.92 1.91
N GLN A 444 35.03 13.23 1.79
CA GLN A 444 35.71 13.96 0.71
C GLN A 444 37.23 14.15 0.98
N GLU A 445 37.63 14.09 2.27
CA GLU A 445 39.02 14.29 2.65
C GLU A 445 39.87 13.08 2.24
N ASN A 446 40.95 13.29 1.48
CA ASN A 446 41.89 12.27 1.02
C ASN A 446 41.24 11.11 0.25
N SER A 447 40.02 11.32 -0.33
CA SER A 447 39.25 10.27 -1.02
C SER A 447 39.10 10.51 -2.54
N SER A 448 39.76 11.52 -3.08
CA SER A 448 39.76 11.74 -4.54
C SER A 448 40.71 10.73 -5.21
N TRP A 449 40.16 9.93 -6.11
CA TRP A 449 40.95 8.96 -6.91
C TRP A 449 42.09 9.66 -7.70
N LEU A 450 41.89 10.95 -8.05
CA LEU A 450 42.92 11.76 -8.75
C LEU A 450 44.20 11.91 -7.96
N ALA A 451 44.16 11.80 -6.63
CA ALA A 451 45.37 11.86 -5.77
C ALA A 451 46.13 10.54 -5.76
N PHE A 452 45.55 9.45 -6.31
CA PHE A 452 46.13 8.10 -6.27
C PHE A 452 46.34 7.50 -7.66
N SER A 453 46.16 8.28 -8.74
CA SER A 453 46.34 7.87 -10.14
C SER A 453 47.67 8.36 -10.73
#